data_9312ceeeedd6e3b53c38166f33462bbb
#
_entry.id   9312ceeeedd6e3b53c38166f33462bbb
#
_cell.length_a   1.000
_cell.length_b   1.000
_cell.length_c   1.000
_cell.angle_alpha   90.00
_cell.angle_beta   90.00
_cell.angle_gamma   90.00
#
_symmetry.space_group_name_H-M   'P 1'
#
loop_
_entity.id
_entity.type
_entity.pdbx_description
1 polymer ?
#
loop_
_entity_poly.entity_id
_entity_poly.type
_entity_poly.pdbx_seq_one_letter_code
_entity_poly.pdbx_strand_id
1 'polypeptide(L)'
;MKLMKASPKVTLSAQLSEPDLKSLADDGVELVICNRPDGESTDQASFSVIQQAAEALGMEAVSIAFKTGEMSHQHIESFTRLLDTGKKTHAYCRTGNRSFCLYAAFHASTGRPEGEITALSKEFGFDIAQLIRPYYAGVEAE
;
A
#
# COMPACT_ATOMS: atom_id res chain seq x y z
N MET A 1 -4.01 -3.69 -15.07
CA MET A 1 -3.66 -3.14 -13.74
C MET A 1 -2.82 -1.88 -13.91
N LYS A 2 -3.22 -0.81 -13.25
CA LYS A 2 -2.44 0.42 -13.25
C LYS A 2 -1.48 0.40 -12.06
N LEU A 3 -0.19 0.28 -12.32
CA LEU A 3 0.82 0.32 -11.26
C LEU A 3 1.17 1.75 -10.89
N MET A 4 1.19 2.01 -9.60
CA MET A 4 1.64 3.30 -9.05
C MET A 4 2.95 3.01 -8.31
N LYS A 5 4.06 3.50 -8.84
CA LYS A 5 5.38 3.24 -8.28
C LYS A 5 5.71 4.30 -7.23
N ALA A 6 5.62 3.92 -5.96
CA ALA A 6 5.92 4.84 -4.86
C ALA A 6 7.41 4.95 -4.59
N SER A 7 8.16 3.88 -4.78
CA SER A 7 9.61 3.83 -4.61
C SER A 7 10.16 2.66 -5.44
N PRO A 8 11.48 2.49 -5.53
CA PRO A 8 12.04 1.37 -6.30
C PRO A 8 11.54 0.00 -5.85
N LYS A 9 11.17 -0.16 -4.59
CA LYS A 9 10.72 -1.44 -4.03
C LYS A 9 9.25 -1.48 -3.63
N VAL A 10 8.51 -0.39 -3.83
CA VAL A 10 7.09 -0.34 -3.42
C VAL A 10 6.21 0.14 -4.55
N THR A 11 5.26 -0.70 -4.94
CA THR A 11 4.22 -0.35 -5.90
C THR A 11 2.85 -0.46 -5.26
N LEU A 12 1.88 0.27 -5.79
CA LEU A 12 0.52 0.31 -5.29
C LEU A 12 -0.46 0.13 -6.44
N SER A 13 -1.66 -0.34 -6.14
CA SER A 13 -2.73 -0.43 -7.14
C SER A 13 -4.11 -0.49 -6.51
N ALA A 14 -5.13 -0.48 -7.36
CA ALA A 14 -6.49 -0.84 -7.00
C ALA A 14 -6.58 -2.36 -6.81
N GLN A 15 -7.79 -2.87 -6.54
CA GLN A 15 -8.05 -4.29 -6.34
C GLN A 15 -7.38 -5.17 -7.41
N LEU A 16 -6.77 -6.25 -6.96
CA LEU A 16 -6.05 -7.20 -7.82
C LEU A 16 -6.95 -8.34 -8.29
N SER A 17 -6.64 -8.84 -9.48
CA SER A 17 -7.16 -10.09 -10.02
C SER A 17 -6.03 -11.14 -10.04
N GLU A 18 -6.35 -12.40 -10.36
CA GLU A 18 -5.32 -13.43 -10.50
C GLU A 18 -4.30 -13.13 -11.60
N PRO A 19 -4.70 -12.66 -12.79
CA PRO A 19 -3.72 -12.25 -13.79
C PRO A 19 -2.80 -11.12 -13.32
N ASP A 20 -3.34 -10.19 -12.52
CA ASP A 20 -2.53 -9.12 -11.94
C ASP A 20 -1.44 -9.68 -11.04
N LEU A 21 -1.77 -10.67 -10.22
CA LEU A 21 -0.81 -11.33 -9.34
C LEU A 21 0.32 -11.98 -10.12
N LYS A 22 -0.01 -12.61 -11.25
CA LYS A 22 1.00 -13.21 -12.11
C LYS A 22 1.96 -12.16 -12.65
N SER A 23 1.43 -11.02 -13.09
CA SER A 23 2.26 -9.90 -13.57
C SER A 23 3.20 -9.41 -12.48
N LEU A 24 2.70 -9.29 -11.25
CA LEU A 24 3.52 -8.87 -10.12
C LEU A 24 4.65 -9.88 -9.82
N ALA A 25 4.33 -11.16 -9.85
CA ALA A 25 5.32 -12.21 -9.64
C ALA A 25 6.40 -12.15 -10.72
N ASP A 26 6.01 -11.96 -11.98
CA ASP A 26 6.93 -11.83 -13.11
C ASP A 26 7.85 -10.62 -12.94
N ASP A 27 7.36 -9.56 -12.30
CA ASP A 27 8.12 -8.34 -12.03
C ASP A 27 9.03 -8.46 -10.79
N GLY A 28 9.03 -9.60 -10.13
CA GLY A 28 9.90 -9.84 -8.97
C GLY A 28 9.31 -9.42 -7.64
N VAL A 29 8.01 -9.14 -7.57
CA VAL A 29 7.34 -8.85 -6.29
C VAL A 29 7.43 -10.08 -5.38
N GLU A 30 7.78 -9.87 -4.14
CA GLU A 30 7.94 -10.93 -3.14
C GLU A 30 6.86 -10.89 -2.06
N LEU A 31 6.25 -9.71 -1.86
CA LEU A 31 5.28 -9.48 -0.79
C LEU A 31 4.10 -8.66 -1.31
N VAL A 32 2.88 -9.16 -1.06
CA VAL A 32 1.64 -8.45 -1.39
C VAL A 32 0.93 -8.08 -0.09
N ILE A 33 0.54 -6.82 0.04
CA ILE A 33 -0.16 -6.32 1.21
C ILE A 33 -1.57 -5.87 0.81
N CYS A 34 -2.58 -6.42 1.46
CA CYS A 34 -3.98 -6.06 1.25
C CYS A 34 -4.43 -5.06 2.31
N ASN A 35 -4.79 -3.86 1.89
CA ASN A 35 -5.31 -2.83 2.80
C ASN A 35 -6.84 -2.75 2.76
N ARG A 36 -7.49 -3.60 1.99
CA ARG A 36 -8.94 -3.59 1.80
C ARG A 36 -9.60 -4.64 2.68
N PRO A 37 -10.55 -4.26 3.58
CA PRO A 37 -11.34 -5.25 4.31
C PRO A 37 -12.18 -6.10 3.36
N ASP A 38 -12.38 -7.36 3.71
CA ASP A 38 -13.27 -8.23 2.97
C ASP A 38 -14.71 -7.71 3.05
N GLY A 39 -15.49 -7.98 2.03
CA GLY A 39 -16.93 -7.70 2.05
C GLY A 39 -17.31 -6.25 1.77
N GLU A 40 -16.42 -5.43 1.26
CA GLU A 40 -16.76 -4.04 0.89
C GLU A 40 -17.66 -3.99 -0.34
N SER A 41 -17.59 -4.98 -1.21
CA SER A 41 -18.49 -5.12 -2.35
C SER A 41 -18.76 -6.59 -2.61
N THR A 42 -19.88 -6.89 -3.30
CA THR A 42 -20.30 -8.27 -3.54
C THR A 42 -19.42 -9.01 -4.54
N ASP A 43 -18.74 -8.28 -5.42
CA ASP A 43 -17.88 -8.85 -6.45
C ASP A 43 -16.39 -8.86 -6.08
N GLN A 44 -16.07 -8.50 -4.84
CA GLN A 44 -14.70 -8.43 -4.37
C GLN A 44 -14.15 -9.82 -4.06
N ALA A 45 -12.98 -10.14 -4.62
CA ALA A 45 -12.25 -11.32 -4.21
C ALA A 45 -11.80 -11.15 -2.76
N SER A 46 -12.02 -12.18 -1.92
CA SER A 46 -11.60 -12.13 -0.53
C SER A 46 -10.08 -12.16 -0.43
N PHE A 47 -9.54 -11.68 0.69
CA PHE A 47 -8.10 -11.75 0.94
C PHE A 47 -7.59 -13.19 0.87
N SER A 48 -8.38 -14.15 1.38
CA SER A 48 -7.99 -15.56 1.35
C SER A 48 -7.74 -16.06 -0.08
N VAL A 49 -8.58 -15.67 -1.03
CA VAL A 49 -8.41 -16.02 -2.45
C VAL A 49 -7.13 -15.39 -3.00
N ILE A 50 -6.92 -14.10 -2.73
CA ILE A 50 -5.72 -13.39 -3.18
C ILE A 50 -4.47 -14.02 -2.55
N GLN A 51 -4.52 -14.36 -1.26
CA GLN A 51 -3.39 -14.96 -0.55
C GLN A 51 -3.01 -16.30 -1.16
N GLN A 52 -3.98 -17.16 -1.42
CA GLN A 52 -3.72 -18.48 -2.00
C GLN A 52 -3.11 -18.35 -3.39
N ALA A 53 -3.64 -17.46 -4.20
CA ALA A 53 -3.12 -17.22 -5.55
C ALA A 53 -1.70 -16.66 -5.51
N ALA A 54 -1.43 -15.72 -4.61
CA ALA A 54 -0.09 -15.14 -4.44
C ALA A 54 0.92 -16.20 -3.99
N GLU A 55 0.55 -17.00 -3.01
CA GLU A 55 1.44 -18.05 -2.49
C GLU A 55 1.75 -19.10 -3.55
N ALA A 56 0.78 -19.43 -4.40
CA ALA A 56 0.99 -20.36 -5.51
C ALA A 56 2.02 -19.83 -6.51
N LEU A 57 2.21 -18.49 -6.55
CA LEU A 57 3.19 -17.84 -7.42
C LEU A 57 4.49 -17.52 -6.69
N GLY A 58 4.64 -17.95 -5.45
CA GLY A 58 5.85 -17.74 -4.68
C GLY A 58 5.92 -16.42 -3.93
N MET A 59 4.81 -15.68 -3.87
CA MET A 59 4.75 -14.42 -3.12
C MET A 59 4.09 -14.63 -1.76
N GLU A 60 4.59 -13.94 -0.75
CA GLU A 60 3.94 -13.87 0.55
C GLU A 60 2.80 -12.85 0.47
N ALA A 61 1.69 -13.07 1.17
CA ALA A 61 0.59 -12.12 1.23
C ALA A 61 0.16 -11.89 2.67
N VAL A 62 -0.05 -10.63 3.03
CA VAL A 62 -0.40 -10.20 4.39
C VAL A 62 -1.54 -9.20 4.32
N SER A 63 -2.48 -9.27 5.26
CA SER A 63 -3.56 -8.31 5.37
C SER A 63 -3.25 -7.26 6.43
N ILE A 64 -3.29 -5.99 6.04
CA ILE A 64 -3.26 -4.85 6.95
C ILE A 64 -4.48 -4.01 6.57
N ALA A 65 -5.67 -4.57 6.81
CA ALA A 65 -6.92 -3.99 6.34
C ALA A 65 -7.46 -2.93 7.30
N PHE A 66 -7.96 -1.84 6.75
CA PHE A 66 -8.65 -0.81 7.52
C PHE A 66 -9.62 -0.06 6.61
N LYS A 67 -10.67 0.50 7.23
CA LYS A 67 -11.62 1.33 6.50
C LYS A 67 -11.04 2.71 6.28
N THR A 68 -11.53 3.39 5.22
CA THR A 68 -11.11 4.75 4.93
C THR A 68 -11.30 5.64 6.17
N GLY A 69 -10.27 6.38 6.54
CA GLY A 69 -10.29 7.25 7.72
C GLY A 69 -9.98 6.56 9.04
N GLU A 70 -9.74 5.25 9.04
CA GLU A 70 -9.48 4.50 10.28
C GLU A 70 -8.05 3.94 10.34
N MET A 71 -7.13 4.54 9.60
CA MET A 71 -5.71 4.17 9.66
C MET A 71 -5.16 4.46 11.07
N SER A 72 -4.57 3.44 11.70
CA SER A 72 -4.06 3.53 13.06
C SER A 72 -2.54 3.36 13.10
N HIS A 73 -1.96 3.66 14.26
CA HIS A 73 -0.53 3.44 14.54
C HIS A 73 -0.13 1.99 14.30
N GLN A 74 -1.00 1.04 14.66
CA GLN A 74 -0.72 -0.37 14.48
C GLN A 74 -0.60 -0.74 13.02
N HIS A 75 -1.45 -0.16 12.17
CA HIS A 75 -1.37 -0.36 10.72
C HIS A 75 -0.03 0.14 10.18
N ILE A 76 0.37 1.33 10.62
CA ILE A 76 1.63 1.95 10.19
C ILE A 76 2.84 1.13 10.65
N GLU A 77 2.83 0.66 11.91
CA GLU A 77 3.90 -0.18 12.45
C GLU A 77 4.04 -1.49 11.67
N SER A 78 2.93 -2.17 11.41
CA SER A 78 2.95 -3.43 10.69
C SER A 78 3.50 -3.24 9.28
N PHE A 79 3.07 -2.18 8.60
CA PHE A 79 3.53 -1.85 7.26
C PHE A 79 5.04 -1.54 7.26
N THR A 80 5.48 -0.71 8.21
CA THR A 80 6.90 -0.35 8.34
C THR A 80 7.76 -1.57 8.56
N ARG A 81 7.30 -2.48 9.41
CA ARG A 81 8.03 -3.71 9.73
C ARG A 81 8.21 -4.59 8.50
N LEU A 82 7.16 -4.69 7.68
CA LEU A 82 7.21 -5.48 6.45
C LEU A 82 8.14 -4.84 5.41
N LEU A 83 8.10 -3.50 5.28
CA LEU A 83 8.98 -2.81 4.34
C LEU A 83 10.45 -2.90 4.76
N ASP A 84 10.72 -2.97 6.06
CA ASP A 84 12.09 -3.11 6.58
C ASP A 84 12.73 -4.43 6.22
N THR A 85 11.96 -5.41 5.75
CA THR A 85 12.51 -6.68 5.27
C THR A 85 13.32 -6.51 3.97
N GLY A 86 13.15 -5.39 3.28
CA GLY A 86 13.81 -5.13 2.01
C GLY A 86 13.19 -5.85 0.82
N LYS A 87 12.10 -6.57 1.01
CA LYS A 87 11.41 -7.28 -0.06
C LYS A 87 10.72 -6.29 -1.00
N LYS A 88 10.68 -6.65 -2.28
CA LYS A 88 9.90 -5.89 -3.25
C LYS A 88 8.43 -6.10 -2.94
N THR A 89 7.73 -5.03 -2.62
CA THR A 89 6.38 -5.07 -2.03
C THR A 89 5.36 -4.39 -2.92
N HIS A 90 4.17 -4.98 -3.01
CA HIS A 90 3.03 -4.38 -3.68
C HIS A 90 1.86 -4.31 -2.69
N ALA A 91 1.27 -3.13 -2.52
CA ALA A 91 0.12 -2.93 -1.66
C ALA A 91 -1.10 -2.51 -2.48
N TYR A 92 -2.28 -2.99 -2.10
CA TYR A 92 -3.50 -2.65 -2.81
C TYR A 92 -4.67 -2.45 -1.86
N CYS A 93 -5.65 -1.68 -2.35
CA CYS A 93 -6.96 -1.56 -1.72
C CYS A 93 -8.00 -1.45 -2.85
N ARG A 94 -9.14 -0.83 -2.61
CA ARG A 94 -10.14 -0.70 -3.65
C ARG A 94 -9.65 0.15 -4.82
N THR A 95 -9.07 1.32 -4.55
CA THR A 95 -8.59 2.28 -5.55
C THR A 95 -7.09 2.54 -5.50
N GLY A 96 -6.43 2.11 -4.42
CA GLY A 96 -5.04 2.45 -4.13
C GLY A 96 -4.90 3.59 -3.12
N ASN A 97 -5.99 4.30 -2.81
CA ASN A 97 -5.94 5.47 -1.94
C ASN A 97 -5.49 5.14 -0.51
N ARG A 98 -6.11 4.12 0.10
CA ARG A 98 -5.72 3.72 1.47
C ARG A 98 -4.29 3.22 1.53
N SER A 99 -3.88 2.47 0.52
CA SER A 99 -2.51 1.97 0.42
C SER A 99 -1.53 3.13 0.30
N PHE A 100 -1.88 4.17 -0.47
CA PHE A 100 -1.05 5.36 -0.58
C PHE A 100 -1.00 6.14 0.74
N CYS A 101 -2.12 6.26 1.46
CA CYS A 101 -2.13 6.91 2.76
C CYS A 101 -1.18 6.21 3.74
N LEU A 102 -1.20 4.88 3.72
CA LEU A 102 -0.33 4.09 4.59
C LEU A 102 1.14 4.27 4.21
N TYR A 103 1.43 4.26 2.90
CA TYR A 103 2.78 4.52 2.42
C TYR A 103 3.26 5.93 2.81
N ALA A 104 2.37 6.93 2.71
CA ALA A 104 2.71 8.30 3.08
C ALA A 104 3.07 8.44 4.56
N ALA A 105 2.31 7.77 5.43
CA ALA A 105 2.61 7.77 6.85
C ALA A 105 3.96 7.08 7.15
N PHE A 106 4.24 5.96 6.47
CA PHE A 106 5.53 5.30 6.54
C PHE A 106 6.65 6.24 6.08
N HIS A 107 6.45 6.91 4.94
CA HIS A 107 7.43 7.83 4.37
C HIS A 107 7.76 8.96 5.36
N ALA A 108 6.75 9.51 6.03
CA ALA A 108 6.96 10.53 7.05
C ALA A 108 7.81 10.01 8.21
N SER A 109 7.60 8.75 8.61
CA SER A 109 8.33 8.14 9.71
C SER A 109 9.82 7.95 9.39
N THR A 110 10.19 7.99 8.11
CA THR A 110 11.60 7.92 7.70
C THR A 110 12.33 9.26 7.75
N GLY A 111 11.61 10.34 8.09
CA GLY A 111 12.17 11.68 8.15
C GLY A 111 12.25 12.39 6.80
N ARG A 112 11.64 11.85 5.76
CA ARG A 112 11.65 12.47 4.43
C ARG A 112 10.62 13.58 4.33
N PRO A 113 10.86 14.59 3.46
CA PRO A 113 9.97 15.75 3.36
C PRO A 113 8.63 15.43 2.70
N GLU A 114 7.60 16.14 3.15
CA GLU A 114 6.24 16.03 2.63
C GLU A 114 6.15 16.30 1.11
N GLY A 115 7.04 17.15 0.59
CA GLY A 115 7.06 17.48 -0.83
C GLY A 115 7.18 16.29 -1.76
N GLU A 116 7.89 15.24 -1.34
CA GLU A 116 8.01 14.02 -2.14
C GLU A 116 6.66 13.30 -2.26
N ILE A 117 5.90 13.25 -1.17
CA ILE A 117 4.56 12.64 -1.17
C ILE A 117 3.55 13.51 -1.93
N THR A 118 3.68 14.84 -1.82
CA THR A 118 2.84 15.76 -2.59
C THR A 118 3.01 15.52 -4.09
N ALA A 119 4.24 15.32 -4.54
CA ALA A 119 4.52 15.03 -5.95
C ALA A 119 3.88 13.71 -6.39
N LEU A 120 4.00 12.66 -5.57
CA LEU A 120 3.37 11.36 -5.86
C LEU A 120 1.85 11.47 -5.85
N SER A 121 1.26 12.24 -4.94
CA SER A 121 -0.18 12.48 -4.89
C SER A 121 -0.69 13.02 -6.22
N LYS A 122 0.03 13.99 -6.77
CA LYS A 122 -0.33 14.58 -8.06
C LYS A 122 -0.20 13.58 -9.18
N GLU A 123 0.89 12.81 -9.19
CA GLU A 123 1.11 11.79 -10.21
C GLU A 123 0.03 10.72 -10.18
N PHE A 124 -0.37 10.27 -9.00
CA PHE A 124 -1.36 9.21 -8.84
C PHE A 124 -2.80 9.69 -8.86
N GLY A 125 -3.02 10.99 -8.74
CA GLY A 125 -4.36 11.57 -8.76
C GLY A 125 -5.12 11.45 -7.44
N PHE A 126 -4.43 11.32 -6.31
CA PHE A 126 -5.06 11.25 -5.00
C PHE A 126 -4.94 12.58 -4.25
N ASP A 127 -6.02 12.99 -3.58
CA ASP A 127 -6.01 14.17 -2.72
C ASP A 127 -6.07 13.70 -1.27
N ILE A 128 -4.88 13.48 -0.67
CA ILE A 128 -4.78 12.97 0.70
C ILE A 128 -4.05 13.93 1.63
N ALA A 129 -3.80 15.18 1.19
CA ALA A 129 -2.99 16.12 1.93
C ALA A 129 -3.44 16.30 3.38
N GLN A 130 -4.74 16.45 3.61
CA GLN A 130 -5.27 16.65 4.97
C GLN A 130 -5.13 15.41 5.84
N LEU A 131 -5.23 14.22 5.23
CA LEU A 131 -5.15 12.96 5.96
C LEU A 131 -3.73 12.67 6.44
N ILE A 132 -2.73 13.09 5.69
CA ILE A 132 -1.33 12.76 5.99
C ILE A 132 -0.57 13.88 6.69
N ARG A 133 -1.08 15.12 6.64
CA ARG A 133 -0.40 16.29 7.20
C ARG A 133 0.07 16.08 8.66
N PRO A 134 -0.74 15.50 9.55
CA PRO A 134 -0.29 15.28 10.94
C PRO A 134 0.96 14.44 11.05
N TYR A 135 1.20 13.54 10.11
CA TYR A 135 2.38 12.67 10.14
C TYR A 135 3.65 13.40 9.73
N TYR A 136 3.53 14.51 9.00
CA TYR A 136 4.66 15.32 8.54
C TYR A 136 4.92 16.55 9.40
N ALA A 137 4.04 16.89 10.32
CA ALA A 137 4.16 18.10 11.14
C ALA A 137 5.50 18.16 11.89
N GLY A 138 5.95 17.03 12.45
CA GLY A 138 7.22 16.95 13.14
C GLY A 138 8.43 17.04 12.21
N VAL A 139 8.29 16.55 10.99
CA VAL A 139 9.37 16.60 10.01
C VAL A 139 9.58 18.02 9.50
N GLU A 140 8.49 18.73 9.24
CA GLU A 140 8.54 20.12 8.76
C GLU A 140 9.08 21.10 9.81
N ALA A 141 8.90 20.79 11.09
CA ALA A 141 9.35 21.64 12.18
C ALA A 141 10.90 21.62 12.33
N GLU A 142 11.54 20.68 11.72
CA GLU A 142 12.99 20.53 11.73
C GLU A 142 13.63 21.23 10.53
#